data_9e29d28d1021ce8ae8aa228079249d4d
#
_entry.id   9e29d28d1021ce8ae8aa228079249d4d
#
_cell.length_a   1.000
_cell.length_b   1.000
_cell.length_c   1.000
_cell.angle_alpha   90.00
_cell.angle_beta   90.00
_cell.angle_gamma   90.00
#
_symmetry.space_group_name_H-M   'P 1'
#
loop_
_entity.id
_entity.type
_entity.pdbx_description
1 polymer ?
#
loop_
_entity_poly.entity_id
_entity_poly.type
_entity_poly.pdbx_seq_one_letter_code
_entity_poly.pdbx_strand_id
1 'polypeptide(L)' 'KAEDVTFEKVLDELRHRLALSYLSGRKASVNETAYLVGFSDPAAFSRAFKRWTGKSPSEMRG' A
#
# COMPACT_ATOMS: atom_id res chain seq x y z
N LYS A 1 -21.63 2.36 -10.97
CA LYS A 1 -22.09 1.03 -11.15
C LYS A 1 -21.00 -0.01 -10.91
N ALA A 2 -21.36 -1.12 -10.32
CA ALA A 2 -20.38 -2.10 -9.88
C ALA A 2 -19.53 -2.63 -11.04
N GLU A 3 -20.08 -2.72 -12.20
CA GLU A 3 -19.35 -3.28 -13.33
C GLU A 3 -18.19 -2.41 -13.78
N ASP A 4 -18.16 -1.14 -13.38
CA ASP A 4 -17.05 -0.28 -13.73
C ASP A 4 -15.90 -0.38 -12.75
N VAL A 5 -16.09 -1.13 -11.68
CA VAL A 5 -15.09 -1.25 -10.62
C VAL A 5 -14.65 -2.71 -10.56
N THR A 6 -13.38 -2.94 -10.84
CA THR A 6 -12.85 -4.30 -10.77
C THR A 6 -12.52 -4.66 -9.33
N PHE A 7 -12.51 -5.96 -9.06
CA PHE A 7 -12.11 -6.44 -7.75
C PHE A 7 -10.70 -5.99 -7.41
N GLU A 8 -9.81 -5.99 -8.41
CA GLU A 8 -8.43 -5.58 -8.19
C GLU A 8 -8.34 -4.12 -7.77
N LYS A 9 -9.17 -3.28 -8.36
CA LYS A 9 -9.15 -1.87 -8.02
C LYS A 9 -9.61 -1.65 -6.59
N VAL A 10 -10.65 -2.34 -6.17
CA VAL A 10 -11.14 -2.25 -4.81
C VAL A 10 -10.06 -2.74 -3.84
N LEU A 11 -9.40 -3.83 -4.18
CA LEU A 11 -8.36 -4.39 -3.35
C LEU A 11 -7.17 -3.44 -3.23
N ASP A 12 -6.80 -2.79 -4.33
CA ASP A 12 -5.70 -1.82 -4.30
C ASP A 12 -6.03 -0.65 -3.38
N GLU A 13 -7.26 -0.16 -3.43
CA GLU A 13 -7.67 0.93 -2.55
C GLU A 13 -7.59 0.52 -1.09
N LEU A 14 -8.01 -0.69 -0.80
CA LEU A 14 -7.94 -1.21 0.57
C LEU A 14 -6.50 -1.33 1.03
N ARG A 15 -5.64 -1.88 0.17
CA ARG A 15 -4.22 -2.00 0.49
C ARG A 15 -3.58 -0.64 0.72
N HIS A 16 -3.96 0.34 -0.09
CA HIS A 16 -3.45 1.69 0.05
C HIS A 16 -3.81 2.26 1.42
N ARG A 17 -5.07 2.13 1.82
CA ARG A 17 -5.52 2.64 3.11
C ARG A 17 -4.81 1.95 4.27
N LEU A 18 -4.68 0.63 4.18
CA LEU A 18 -4.00 -0.12 5.23
C LEU A 18 -2.54 0.29 5.32
N ALA A 19 -1.89 0.45 4.18
CA ALA A 19 -0.49 0.85 4.18
C ALA A 19 -0.31 2.22 4.83
N LEU A 20 -1.16 3.16 4.48
CA LEU A 20 -1.09 4.48 5.09
C LEU A 20 -1.26 4.41 6.62
N SER A 21 -2.19 3.59 7.06
CA SER A 21 -2.44 3.43 8.49
C SER A 21 -1.20 2.89 9.21
N TYR A 22 -0.59 1.85 8.67
CA TYR A 22 0.59 1.26 9.30
C TYR A 22 1.78 2.22 9.27
N LEU A 23 1.98 2.88 8.14
CA LEU A 23 3.16 3.75 7.99
C LEU A 23 3.03 5.03 8.78
N SER A 24 1.88 5.69 8.75
CA SER A 24 1.72 6.95 9.45
C SER A 24 1.69 6.74 10.96
N GLY A 25 1.19 5.61 11.42
CA GLY A 25 1.21 5.29 12.84
C GLY A 25 2.51 4.67 13.30
N ARG A 26 3.42 4.40 12.38
CA ARG A 26 4.69 3.73 12.66
C ARG A 26 4.50 2.41 13.39
N LYS A 27 3.40 1.74 13.06
CA LYS A 27 3.10 0.45 13.67
C LYS A 27 3.89 -0.68 13.06
N ALA A 28 4.40 -0.48 11.85
CA ALA A 28 5.16 -1.49 11.15
C ALA A 28 6.21 -0.82 10.28
N SER A 29 7.30 -1.53 10.01
CA SER A 29 8.29 -1.06 9.07
C SER A 29 7.74 -1.11 7.65
N VAL A 30 8.46 -0.53 6.70
CA VAL A 30 8.05 -0.59 5.30
C VAL A 30 7.94 -2.04 4.84
N ASN A 31 8.94 -2.87 5.17
CA ASN A 31 8.91 -4.28 4.77
C ASN A 31 7.75 -5.02 5.41
N GLU A 32 7.52 -4.80 6.69
CA GLU A 32 6.41 -5.45 7.38
C GLU A 32 5.08 -5.00 6.78
N THR A 33 4.95 -3.72 6.48
CA THR A 33 3.73 -3.21 5.89
C THR A 33 3.44 -3.91 4.56
N ALA A 34 4.48 -4.12 3.75
CA ALA A 34 4.31 -4.80 2.47
C ALA A 34 3.65 -6.16 2.66
N TYR A 35 4.15 -6.95 3.59
CA TYR A 35 3.60 -8.28 3.84
C TYR A 35 2.21 -8.19 4.48
N LEU A 36 2.01 -7.25 5.37
CA LEU A 36 0.71 -7.12 6.05
C LEU A 36 -0.41 -6.77 5.09
N VAL A 37 -0.11 -5.97 4.06
CA VAL A 37 -1.15 -5.63 3.10
C VAL A 37 -1.24 -6.62 1.93
N GLY A 38 -0.49 -7.71 1.99
CA GLY A 38 -0.67 -8.80 1.05
C GLY A 38 0.33 -8.89 -0.09
N PHE A 39 1.40 -8.10 -0.05
CA PHE A 39 2.45 -8.23 -1.05
C PHE A 39 3.46 -9.28 -0.59
N SER A 40 3.97 -10.03 -1.55
CA SER A 40 4.98 -11.04 -1.24
C SER A 40 6.39 -10.48 -1.34
N ASP A 41 6.55 -9.26 -1.83
CA ASP A 41 7.84 -8.64 -2.10
C ASP A 41 7.77 -7.15 -1.78
N PRO A 42 8.62 -6.67 -0.85
CA PRO A 42 8.61 -5.24 -0.51
C PRO A 42 8.87 -4.33 -1.70
N ALA A 43 9.67 -4.77 -2.67
CA ALA A 43 9.93 -3.95 -3.85
C ALA A 43 8.65 -3.74 -4.66
N ALA A 44 7.85 -4.80 -4.79
CA ALA A 44 6.57 -4.68 -5.50
C ALA A 44 5.64 -3.72 -4.76
N PHE A 45 5.62 -3.81 -3.43
CA PHE A 45 4.83 -2.89 -2.62
C PHE A 45 5.28 -1.45 -2.81
N SER A 46 6.59 -1.21 -2.80
CA SER A 46 7.11 0.14 -2.95
C SER A 46 6.70 0.75 -4.29
N ARG A 47 6.78 -0.03 -5.35
CA ARG A 47 6.37 0.46 -6.68
C ARG A 47 4.88 0.78 -6.71
N ALA A 48 4.07 -0.10 -6.13
CA ALA A 48 2.63 0.13 -6.08
C ALA A 48 2.30 1.36 -5.24
N PHE A 49 2.94 1.50 -4.10
CA PHE A 49 2.69 2.62 -3.21
C PHE A 49 3.05 3.95 -3.88
N LYS A 50 4.18 3.96 -4.57
CA LYS A 50 4.57 5.18 -5.29
C LYS A 50 3.56 5.53 -6.38
N ARG A 51 3.02 4.51 -7.04
CA ARG A 51 1.99 4.74 -8.05
C ARG A 51 0.71 5.30 -7.43
N TRP A 52 0.37 4.82 -6.23
CA TRP A 52 -0.86 5.28 -5.55
C TRP A 52 -0.73 6.71 -5.04
N THR A 53 0.41 7.06 -4.47
CA THR A 53 0.57 8.32 -3.74
C THR A 53 1.55 9.29 -4.38
N GLY A 54 2.38 8.83 -5.29
CA GLY A 54 3.44 9.65 -5.86
C GLY A 54 4.70 9.69 -5.04
N LYS A 55 4.71 9.03 -3.88
CA LYS A 55 5.89 9.00 -3.01
C LYS A 55 6.18 7.57 -2.59
N SER A 56 7.44 7.29 -2.31
CA SER A 56 7.80 5.98 -1.82
C SER A 56 7.35 5.82 -0.37
N PRO A 57 7.18 4.57 0.09
CA PRO A 57 6.80 4.34 1.49
C PRO A 57 7.81 4.91 2.48
N SER A 58 9.09 4.90 2.12
CA SER A 58 10.12 5.46 3.01
C SER A 58 9.93 6.96 3.19
N GLU A 59 9.59 7.65 2.11
CA GLU A 59 9.34 9.08 2.17
C GLU A 59 8.11 9.39 3.01
N MET A 60 7.08 8.57 2.87
CA MET A 60 5.84 8.79 3.61
C MET A 60 6.06 8.58 5.10
N ARG A 61 6.87 7.57 5.44
CA ARG A 61 7.10 7.23 6.83
C ARG A 61 8.05 8.20 7.51
N GLY A 62 9.01 8.65 6.75
CA GLY A 62 10.09 9.39 7.29
C GLY A 62 9.99 10.83 7.28
#